data_8fc4a76db0fa6defff6e24430895ed40
#
_entry.id   8fc4a76db0fa6defff6e24430895ed40
#
_cell.length_a   1.000
_cell.length_b   1.000
_cell.length_c   1.000
_cell.angle_alpha   90.00
_cell.angle_beta   90.00
_cell.angle_gamma   90.00
#
_symmetry.space_group_name_H-M   'P 1'
#
loop_
_entity.id
_entity.type
_entity.pdbx_description
1 polymer ?
#
loop_
_entity_poly.entity_id
_entity_poly.type
_entity_poly.pdbx_seq_one_letter_code
_entity_poly.pdbx_strand_id
1 'polypeptide(L)'
;MDELDSCACSGGNLPRFVQPVLLGLLVREPMHGYALVQKLEDTGLFGPQPPDMTGCYRMLRDMERSGVLETEYDRGDGPARKKYRVTALGRRCLNRWISSLTSNRDHLDRVLALLLSARDADAQDPCPEADRAFMEDVRRRALSGALPRREDVLRLLSYAPDSAQTAFLGRLARQTAREVAGDRAGVWAAFGVDTAPCSMSCAFCAFGASWGVVRESHEWAQEEIVAAARRYAAEGASWIVLRTTEHYGRERLEALAKAVRAVLPPSCALVANTGQMTVEEIRSLGRAGVQMMYHALRLGEGRDTPFDPAERRQALRRIGEAGMELAHLVEPLGPEHADEEIADVLLAALEAGAKVCGVMARSNVPGTPYGGAESVSDARLAQVAAVIRLCGGVNTPHVCVHPPVSQAVAWGANVVVVETGAIPRDKKEAAADWRGFSMDDARALLLRHGYVVGGA
;
A
#
# COMPACT_ATOMS: atom_id res chain seq x y z
N MET A 1 -40.14 -13.49 3.02
CA MET A 1 -39.51 -13.24 1.71
C MET A 1 -39.36 -11.74 1.63
N ASP A 2 -38.13 -11.27 1.54
CA ASP A 2 -37.81 -9.86 1.39
C ASP A 2 -38.30 -9.40 -0.01
N GLU A 3 -38.91 -8.21 -0.12
CA GLU A 3 -39.39 -7.64 -1.40
C GLU A 3 -38.24 -7.54 -2.44
N LEU A 4 -37.00 -7.62 -1.98
CA LEU A 4 -35.79 -7.52 -2.81
C LEU A 4 -35.19 -8.87 -3.24
N ASP A 5 -35.76 -10.01 -2.83
CA ASP A 5 -35.23 -11.34 -3.17
C ASP A 5 -35.19 -11.60 -4.70
N SER A 6 -36.10 -10.98 -5.46
CA SER A 6 -36.14 -11.05 -6.93
C SER A 6 -35.39 -9.90 -7.64
N CYS A 7 -34.83 -8.96 -6.91
CA CYS A 7 -34.09 -7.83 -7.48
C CYS A 7 -32.71 -8.28 -8.00
N ALA A 8 -32.22 -7.62 -9.05
CA ALA A 8 -30.89 -7.83 -9.57
C ALA A 8 -29.76 -7.60 -8.53
N CYS A 9 -30.07 -6.87 -7.44
CA CYS A 9 -29.16 -6.64 -6.32
C CYS A 9 -28.87 -7.90 -5.49
N SER A 10 -29.65 -8.99 -5.64
CA SER A 10 -29.41 -10.28 -4.99
C SER A 10 -28.20 -11.06 -5.54
N GLY A 11 -27.49 -10.55 -6.55
CA GLY A 11 -26.24 -11.14 -7.06
C GLY A 11 -26.40 -12.26 -8.10
N GLY A 12 -27.55 -12.38 -8.76
CA GLY A 12 -27.88 -13.47 -9.70
C GLY A 12 -27.02 -13.61 -10.99
N ASN A 13 -25.93 -12.83 -11.15
CA ASN A 13 -25.09 -12.81 -12.36
C ASN A 13 -23.77 -13.61 -12.24
N LEU A 14 -23.47 -14.23 -11.10
CA LEU A 14 -22.23 -15.00 -10.84
C LEU A 14 -22.05 -16.29 -11.67
N PRO A 15 -23.08 -16.97 -12.21
CA PRO A 15 -22.89 -18.20 -13.01
C PRO A 15 -22.10 -18.02 -14.32
N ARG A 16 -21.86 -16.80 -14.77
CA ARG A 16 -21.17 -16.53 -16.05
C ARG A 16 -19.67 -16.77 -16.05
N PHE A 17 -19.06 -17.05 -14.89
CA PHE A 17 -17.60 -17.19 -14.77
C PHE A 17 -17.10 -18.66 -14.80
N VAL A 18 -17.94 -19.63 -15.10
CA VAL A 18 -17.58 -21.05 -15.16
C VAL A 18 -16.49 -21.30 -16.22
N GLN A 19 -16.63 -20.70 -17.41
CA GLN A 19 -15.68 -20.89 -18.51
C GLN A 19 -14.23 -20.49 -18.17
N PRO A 20 -13.95 -19.28 -17.64
CA PRO A 20 -12.59 -18.90 -17.29
C PRO A 20 -12.00 -19.77 -16.16
N VAL A 21 -12.81 -20.24 -15.20
CA VAL A 21 -12.35 -21.14 -14.15
C VAL A 21 -11.96 -22.50 -14.70
N LEU A 22 -12.78 -23.09 -15.58
CA LEU A 22 -12.45 -24.34 -16.29
C LEU A 22 -11.15 -24.21 -17.09
N LEU A 23 -10.94 -23.10 -17.81
CA LEU A 23 -9.69 -22.84 -18.52
C LEU A 23 -8.50 -22.74 -17.56
N GLY A 24 -8.65 -22.03 -16.46
CA GLY A 24 -7.59 -21.87 -15.45
C GLY A 24 -7.17 -23.20 -14.82
N LEU A 25 -8.11 -24.09 -14.55
CA LEU A 25 -7.84 -25.45 -14.06
C LEU A 25 -7.12 -26.31 -15.11
N LEU A 26 -7.60 -26.30 -16.36
CA LEU A 26 -7.05 -27.12 -17.45
C LEU A 26 -5.68 -26.66 -17.96
N VAL A 27 -5.31 -25.40 -17.78
CA VAL A 27 -3.95 -24.91 -18.15
C VAL A 27 -2.87 -25.52 -17.27
N ARG A 28 -3.20 -25.85 -16.02
CA ARG A 28 -2.27 -26.50 -15.08
C ARG A 28 -1.97 -27.94 -15.47
N GLU A 29 -3.02 -28.70 -15.79
CA GLU A 29 -2.92 -30.09 -16.22
C GLU A 29 -4.16 -30.52 -17.02
N PRO A 30 -4.02 -31.41 -18.03
CA PRO A 30 -5.16 -32.01 -18.73
C PRO A 30 -5.95 -32.92 -17.79
N MET A 31 -7.30 -32.85 -17.83
CA MET A 31 -8.18 -33.59 -16.91
C MET A 31 -9.38 -34.22 -17.61
N HIS A 32 -9.91 -35.31 -17.00
CA HIS A 32 -11.21 -35.86 -17.35
C HIS A 32 -12.35 -34.92 -16.89
N GLY A 33 -13.46 -34.90 -17.63
CA GLY A 33 -14.58 -34.00 -17.33
C GLY A 33 -15.11 -34.11 -15.90
N TYR A 34 -15.19 -35.33 -15.35
CA TYR A 34 -15.65 -35.56 -13.98
C TYR A 34 -14.70 -34.93 -12.93
N ALA A 35 -13.39 -35.18 -13.07
CA ALA A 35 -12.38 -34.61 -12.16
C ALA A 35 -12.33 -33.09 -12.25
N LEU A 36 -12.57 -32.54 -13.45
CA LEU A 36 -12.60 -31.10 -13.67
C LEU A 36 -13.80 -30.45 -12.96
N VAL A 37 -14.97 -31.07 -12.99
CA VAL A 37 -16.17 -30.55 -12.30
C VAL A 37 -15.99 -30.64 -10.79
N GLN A 38 -15.42 -31.71 -10.26
CA GLN A 38 -15.09 -31.79 -8.82
C GLN A 38 -14.12 -30.71 -8.41
N LYS A 39 -13.02 -30.49 -9.17
CA LYS A 39 -12.08 -29.39 -8.89
C LYS A 39 -12.73 -28.00 -8.99
N LEU A 40 -13.71 -27.84 -9.89
CA LEU A 40 -14.49 -26.62 -9.98
C LEU A 40 -15.30 -26.35 -8.71
N GLU A 41 -15.94 -27.37 -8.15
CA GLU A 41 -16.67 -27.31 -6.88
C GLU A 41 -15.73 -27.00 -5.72
N ASP A 42 -14.57 -27.65 -5.66
CA ASP A 42 -13.55 -27.45 -4.63
C ASP A 42 -12.96 -26.01 -4.60
N THR A 43 -13.11 -25.22 -5.68
CA THR A 43 -12.67 -23.83 -5.69
C THR A 43 -13.47 -22.93 -4.74
N GLY A 44 -14.68 -23.33 -4.36
CA GLY A 44 -15.60 -22.51 -3.54
C GLY A 44 -16.07 -21.19 -4.19
N LEU A 45 -15.71 -20.92 -5.45
CA LEU A 45 -15.99 -19.66 -6.14
C LEU A 45 -17.47 -19.42 -6.46
N PHE A 46 -18.28 -20.46 -6.44
CA PHE A 46 -19.70 -20.39 -6.85
C PHE A 46 -20.68 -20.46 -5.66
N GLY A 47 -20.16 -20.35 -4.42
CA GLY A 47 -20.98 -20.34 -3.21
C GLY A 47 -21.74 -21.65 -2.98
N PRO A 48 -22.90 -21.61 -2.31
CA PRO A 48 -23.67 -22.80 -1.96
C PRO A 48 -24.40 -23.45 -3.14
N GLN A 49 -24.39 -22.85 -4.32
CA GLN A 49 -25.02 -23.37 -5.54
C GLN A 49 -23.97 -23.53 -6.64
N PRO A 50 -23.20 -24.64 -6.63
CA PRO A 50 -22.23 -24.90 -7.69
C PRO A 50 -22.93 -25.07 -9.06
N PRO A 51 -22.21 -24.78 -10.17
CA PRO A 51 -22.75 -24.98 -11.51
C PRO A 51 -23.18 -26.44 -11.73
N ASP A 52 -24.34 -26.66 -12.36
CA ASP A 52 -24.83 -27.98 -12.61
C ASP A 52 -23.89 -28.76 -13.55
N MET A 53 -23.74 -30.06 -13.30
CA MET A 53 -22.91 -31.00 -14.09
C MET A 53 -23.22 -30.92 -15.59
N THR A 54 -24.51 -30.86 -15.95
CA THR A 54 -24.98 -30.84 -17.35
C THR A 54 -24.54 -29.56 -18.04
N GLY A 55 -24.64 -28.42 -17.36
CA GLY A 55 -24.18 -27.13 -17.83
C GLY A 55 -22.67 -27.10 -18.05
N CYS A 56 -21.90 -27.67 -17.12
CA CYS A 56 -20.43 -27.77 -17.26
C CYS A 56 -20.03 -28.60 -18.49
N TYR A 57 -20.65 -29.78 -18.68
CA TYR A 57 -20.37 -30.63 -19.87
C TYR A 57 -20.83 -30.00 -21.18
N ARG A 58 -21.91 -29.19 -21.18
CA ARG A 58 -22.32 -28.42 -22.35
C ARG A 58 -21.25 -27.39 -22.69
N MET A 59 -20.76 -26.67 -21.70
CA MET A 59 -19.70 -25.68 -21.87
C MET A 59 -18.40 -26.31 -22.39
N LEU A 60 -17.97 -27.42 -21.83
CA LEU A 60 -16.78 -28.15 -22.32
C LEU A 60 -16.89 -28.56 -23.79
N ARG A 61 -18.07 -29.01 -24.23
CA ARG A 61 -18.33 -29.30 -25.65
C ARG A 61 -18.30 -28.07 -26.55
N ASP A 62 -18.80 -26.93 -26.05
CA ASP A 62 -18.80 -25.68 -26.81
C ASP A 62 -17.38 -25.12 -26.95
N MET A 63 -16.58 -25.26 -25.89
CA MET A 63 -15.16 -24.87 -25.91
C MET A 63 -14.33 -25.80 -26.84
N GLU A 64 -14.63 -27.07 -26.91
CA GLU A 64 -14.02 -28.03 -27.85
C GLU A 64 -14.41 -27.65 -29.29
N ARG A 65 -15.69 -27.44 -29.57
CA ARG A 65 -16.19 -27.02 -30.86
C ARG A 65 -15.58 -25.71 -31.38
N SER A 66 -15.32 -24.77 -30.47
CA SER A 66 -14.67 -23.49 -30.79
C SER A 66 -13.14 -23.58 -30.91
N GLY A 67 -12.55 -24.78 -30.72
CA GLY A 67 -11.12 -25.00 -30.79
C GLY A 67 -10.32 -24.48 -29.59
N VAL A 68 -11.01 -24.04 -28.52
CA VAL A 68 -10.39 -23.56 -27.28
C VAL A 68 -9.83 -24.74 -26.47
N LEU A 69 -10.51 -25.89 -26.52
CA LEU A 69 -10.06 -27.15 -25.99
C LEU A 69 -9.86 -28.19 -27.10
N GLU A 70 -8.95 -29.09 -26.88
CA GLU A 70 -8.81 -30.35 -27.62
C GLU A 70 -9.00 -31.53 -26.67
N THR A 71 -9.29 -32.71 -27.22
CA THR A 71 -9.54 -33.91 -26.41
C THR A 71 -8.64 -35.04 -26.83
N GLU A 72 -8.13 -35.75 -25.84
CA GLU A 72 -7.41 -37.00 -25.96
C GLU A 72 -8.26 -38.14 -25.33
N TYR A 73 -8.14 -39.35 -25.86
CA TYR A 73 -8.74 -40.51 -25.25
C TYR A 73 -7.66 -41.30 -24.51
N ASP A 74 -7.80 -41.38 -23.20
CA ASP A 74 -6.97 -42.25 -22.38
C ASP A 74 -7.44 -43.67 -22.52
N ARG A 75 -6.58 -44.57 -23.05
CA ARG A 75 -6.84 -45.99 -23.31
C ARG A 75 -6.15 -46.88 -22.27
N GLY A 76 -6.22 -46.53 -20.97
CA GLY A 76 -5.78 -47.41 -19.89
C GLY A 76 -6.60 -48.72 -19.86
N ASP A 77 -6.41 -49.58 -18.85
CA ASP A 77 -7.06 -50.92 -18.70
C ASP A 77 -8.59 -50.87 -18.50
N GLY A 78 -9.28 -49.83 -18.97
CA GLY A 78 -10.73 -49.63 -18.88
C GLY A 78 -11.34 -48.94 -20.08
N PRO A 79 -12.64 -48.60 -20.04
CA PRO A 79 -13.30 -47.85 -21.11
C PRO A 79 -12.58 -46.56 -21.41
N ALA A 80 -12.35 -46.22 -22.68
CA ALA A 80 -11.66 -45.02 -23.12
C ALA A 80 -12.30 -43.76 -22.49
N ARG A 81 -11.53 -43.00 -21.69
CA ARG A 81 -12.00 -41.82 -21.00
C ARG A 81 -11.52 -40.55 -21.73
N LYS A 82 -12.46 -39.63 -21.96
CA LYS A 82 -12.21 -38.36 -22.63
C LYS A 82 -11.47 -37.39 -21.67
N LYS A 83 -10.28 -36.93 -22.06
CA LYS A 83 -9.44 -35.99 -21.33
C LYS A 83 -9.36 -34.67 -22.10
N TYR A 84 -9.58 -33.54 -21.43
CA TYR A 84 -9.56 -32.22 -22.05
C TYR A 84 -8.21 -31.56 -21.84
N ARG A 85 -7.72 -30.85 -22.88
CA ARG A 85 -6.46 -30.09 -22.88
C ARG A 85 -6.71 -28.71 -23.48
N VAL A 86 -6.04 -27.69 -22.97
CA VAL A 86 -6.12 -26.30 -23.49
C VAL A 86 -5.21 -26.16 -24.71
N THR A 87 -5.76 -25.68 -25.81
CA THR A 87 -5.03 -25.38 -27.05
C THR A 87 -4.29 -24.04 -26.98
N ALA A 88 -3.48 -23.70 -28.01
CA ALA A 88 -2.90 -22.37 -28.14
C ALA A 88 -3.97 -21.26 -28.23
N LEU A 89 -5.10 -21.53 -28.89
CA LEU A 89 -6.27 -20.63 -28.90
C LEU A 89 -6.88 -20.47 -27.51
N GLY A 90 -6.96 -21.59 -26.77
CA GLY A 90 -7.46 -21.59 -25.39
C GLY A 90 -6.61 -20.74 -24.43
N ARG A 91 -5.29 -20.78 -24.58
CA ARG A 91 -4.39 -19.89 -23.80
C ARG A 91 -4.62 -18.42 -24.13
N ARG A 92 -4.83 -18.06 -25.41
CA ARG A 92 -5.21 -16.69 -25.79
C ARG A 92 -6.56 -16.29 -25.22
N CYS A 93 -7.53 -17.22 -25.22
CA CYS A 93 -8.85 -17.02 -24.64
C CYS A 93 -8.73 -16.76 -23.12
N LEU A 94 -7.92 -17.53 -22.39
CA LEU A 94 -7.65 -17.31 -20.96
C LEU A 94 -7.07 -15.92 -20.69
N ASN A 95 -6.05 -15.50 -21.45
CA ASN A 95 -5.47 -14.18 -21.29
C ASN A 95 -6.49 -13.05 -21.55
N ARG A 96 -7.37 -13.23 -22.53
CA ARG A 96 -8.47 -12.30 -22.79
C ARG A 96 -9.48 -12.25 -21.64
N TRP A 97 -9.79 -13.39 -21.04
CA TRP A 97 -10.61 -13.45 -19.83
C TRP A 97 -9.97 -12.73 -18.66
N ILE A 98 -8.68 -12.95 -18.41
CA ILE A 98 -7.93 -12.24 -17.36
C ILE A 98 -8.04 -10.72 -17.56
N SER A 99 -7.75 -10.22 -18.76
CA SER A 99 -7.86 -8.78 -19.09
C SER A 99 -9.29 -8.25 -18.88
N SER A 100 -10.30 -8.97 -19.37
CA SER A 100 -11.70 -8.56 -19.23
C SER A 100 -12.18 -8.55 -17.79
N LEU A 101 -11.81 -9.56 -16.99
CA LEU A 101 -12.19 -9.64 -15.58
C LEU A 101 -11.47 -8.55 -14.75
N THR A 102 -10.21 -8.26 -15.07
CA THR A 102 -9.47 -7.15 -14.45
C THR A 102 -10.16 -5.82 -14.73
N SER A 103 -10.51 -5.55 -15.99
CA SER A 103 -11.22 -4.33 -16.37
C SER A 103 -12.61 -4.23 -15.72
N ASN A 104 -13.35 -5.35 -15.64
CA ASN A 104 -14.66 -5.39 -14.98
C ASN A 104 -14.54 -5.15 -13.47
N ARG A 105 -13.53 -5.71 -12.81
CA ARG A 105 -13.26 -5.44 -11.39
C ARG A 105 -13.06 -3.93 -11.17
N ASP A 106 -12.19 -3.32 -11.97
CA ASP A 106 -11.88 -1.89 -11.87
C ASP A 106 -13.12 -1.01 -12.12
N HIS A 107 -14.02 -1.47 -13.00
CA HIS A 107 -15.31 -0.81 -13.24
C HIS A 107 -16.27 -0.96 -12.05
N LEU A 108 -16.40 -2.17 -11.51
CA LEU A 108 -17.25 -2.44 -10.35
C LEU A 108 -16.78 -1.68 -9.11
N ASP A 109 -15.47 -1.58 -8.90
CA ASP A 109 -14.90 -0.80 -7.80
C ASP A 109 -15.27 0.70 -7.91
N ARG A 110 -15.25 1.26 -9.13
CA ARG A 110 -15.70 2.65 -9.39
C ARG A 110 -17.20 2.84 -9.15
N VAL A 111 -18.03 1.88 -9.58
CA VAL A 111 -19.47 1.92 -9.34
C VAL A 111 -19.76 1.84 -7.83
N LEU A 112 -19.09 0.93 -7.13
CA LEU A 112 -19.23 0.80 -5.68
C LEU A 112 -18.83 2.09 -4.96
N ALA A 113 -17.70 2.69 -5.33
CA ALA A 113 -17.27 3.97 -4.78
C ALA A 113 -18.29 5.09 -5.00
N LEU A 114 -18.92 5.13 -6.18
CA LEU A 114 -19.99 6.07 -6.48
C LEU A 114 -21.23 5.86 -5.57
N LEU A 115 -21.65 4.60 -5.42
CA LEU A 115 -22.82 4.26 -4.60
C LEU A 115 -22.58 4.55 -3.12
N LEU A 116 -21.37 4.24 -2.61
CA LEU A 116 -20.98 4.56 -1.24
C LEU A 116 -20.99 6.08 -1.01
N SER A 117 -20.45 6.85 -1.96
CA SER A 117 -20.46 8.32 -1.91
C SER A 117 -21.88 8.89 -1.94
N ALA A 118 -22.78 8.31 -2.74
CA ALA A 118 -24.20 8.72 -2.80
C ALA A 118 -24.94 8.41 -1.50
N ARG A 119 -24.74 7.20 -0.94
CA ARG A 119 -25.31 6.83 0.37
C ARG A 119 -24.88 7.79 1.47
N ASP A 120 -23.58 8.16 1.50
CA ASP A 120 -23.02 9.03 2.52
C ASP A 120 -23.47 10.49 2.35
N ALA A 121 -23.86 10.90 1.12
CA ALA A 121 -24.41 12.23 0.86
C ALA A 121 -25.87 12.40 1.31
N ASP A 122 -26.65 11.32 1.39
CA ASP A 122 -28.07 11.34 1.76
C ASP A 122 -28.30 11.23 3.29
N ALA A 123 -27.25 10.87 4.05
CA ALA A 123 -27.28 10.84 5.50
C ALA A 123 -27.17 12.27 6.06
N GLN A 124 -28.14 12.68 6.91
CA GLN A 124 -27.97 13.89 7.72
C GLN A 124 -26.67 13.77 8.51
N ASP A 125 -25.72 14.68 8.23
CA ASP A 125 -24.40 14.60 8.87
C ASP A 125 -24.52 14.93 10.36
N PRO A 126 -24.24 13.98 11.26
CA PRO A 126 -24.37 14.18 12.70
C PRO A 126 -23.25 15.06 13.28
N CYS A 127 -22.28 15.51 12.49
CA CYS A 127 -21.21 16.38 12.95
C CYS A 127 -21.78 17.78 13.27
N PRO A 128 -21.48 18.36 14.45
CA PRO A 128 -21.91 19.70 14.83
C PRO A 128 -21.49 20.76 13.80
N GLU A 129 -22.37 21.72 13.52
CA GLU A 129 -22.13 22.76 12.52
C GLU A 129 -20.84 23.58 12.79
N ALA A 130 -20.57 23.90 14.07
CA ALA A 130 -19.36 24.61 14.46
C ALA A 130 -18.07 23.84 14.15
N ASP A 131 -18.10 22.50 14.29
CA ASP A 131 -16.96 21.65 13.96
C ASP A 131 -16.79 21.51 12.45
N ARG A 132 -17.89 21.40 11.70
CA ARG A 132 -17.86 21.39 10.23
C ARG A 132 -17.27 22.68 9.68
N ALA A 133 -17.77 23.83 10.12
CA ALA A 133 -17.28 25.14 9.69
C ALA A 133 -15.76 25.33 10.01
N PHE A 134 -15.33 24.85 11.17
CA PHE A 134 -13.92 24.85 11.55
C PHE A 134 -13.06 23.99 10.61
N MET A 135 -13.45 22.75 10.32
CA MET A 135 -12.70 21.85 9.45
C MET A 135 -12.66 22.37 8.01
N GLU A 136 -13.76 22.94 7.51
CA GLU A 136 -13.82 23.57 6.19
C GLU A 136 -12.89 24.80 6.10
N ASP A 137 -12.74 25.58 7.18
CA ASP A 137 -11.80 26.68 7.24
C ASP A 137 -10.34 26.18 7.19
N VAL A 138 -10.01 25.15 7.97
CA VAL A 138 -8.68 24.52 7.92
C VAL A 138 -8.38 24.03 6.49
N ARG A 139 -9.33 23.32 5.86
CA ARG A 139 -9.20 22.85 4.49
C ARG A 139 -8.95 23.98 3.49
N ARG A 140 -9.76 25.02 3.53
CA ARG A 140 -9.66 26.18 2.62
C ARG A 140 -8.27 26.83 2.71
N ARG A 141 -7.73 27.00 3.92
CA ARG A 141 -6.38 27.54 4.14
C ARG A 141 -5.32 26.59 3.59
N ALA A 142 -5.43 25.30 3.83
CA ALA A 142 -4.49 24.30 3.32
C ALA A 142 -4.48 24.22 1.79
N LEU A 143 -5.65 24.35 1.14
CA LEU A 143 -5.77 24.42 -0.31
C LEU A 143 -5.19 25.73 -0.91
N SER A 144 -5.11 26.82 -0.13
CA SER A 144 -4.38 28.04 -0.54
C SER A 144 -2.87 27.95 -0.29
N GLY A 145 -2.36 26.84 0.22
CA GLY A 145 -0.95 26.63 0.53
C GLY A 145 -0.50 27.15 1.90
N ALA A 146 -1.42 27.63 2.74
CA ALA A 146 -1.07 28.05 4.10
C ALA A 146 -0.77 26.83 4.98
N LEU A 147 0.28 26.95 5.78
CA LEU A 147 0.57 25.94 6.80
C LEU A 147 -0.49 25.98 7.91
N PRO A 148 -0.83 24.82 8.51
CA PRO A 148 -1.80 24.75 9.60
C PRO A 148 -1.22 25.38 10.87
N ARG A 149 -2.08 25.96 11.70
CA ARG A 149 -1.70 26.39 13.05
C ARG A 149 -1.68 25.16 13.97
N ARG A 150 -0.81 25.19 14.98
CA ARG A 150 -0.67 24.09 15.94
C ARG A 150 -2.01 23.79 16.65
N GLU A 151 -2.74 24.83 17.03
CA GLU A 151 -4.06 24.69 17.65
C GLU A 151 -5.10 23.99 16.76
N ASP A 152 -5.04 24.22 15.45
CA ASP A 152 -5.94 23.54 14.50
C ASP A 152 -5.66 22.03 14.45
N VAL A 153 -4.38 21.66 14.38
CA VAL A 153 -3.96 20.25 14.38
C VAL A 153 -4.38 19.57 15.68
N LEU A 154 -4.13 20.18 16.82
CA LEU A 154 -4.52 19.65 18.13
C LEU A 154 -6.03 19.45 18.25
N ARG A 155 -6.85 20.43 17.80
CA ARG A 155 -8.29 20.28 17.82
C ARG A 155 -8.77 19.12 16.92
N LEU A 156 -8.18 18.94 15.74
CA LEU A 156 -8.53 17.81 14.86
C LEU A 156 -8.15 16.46 15.47
N LEU A 157 -7.02 16.37 16.17
CA LEU A 157 -6.55 15.16 16.85
C LEU A 157 -7.37 14.83 18.10
N SER A 158 -7.94 15.83 18.79
CA SER A 158 -8.69 15.66 20.03
C SER A 158 -10.08 15.04 19.87
N TYR A 159 -10.61 14.95 18.65
CA TYR A 159 -11.86 14.23 18.42
C TYR A 159 -11.67 12.73 18.65
N ALA A 160 -12.67 12.06 19.25
CA ALA A 160 -12.61 10.62 19.40
C ALA A 160 -12.56 9.93 18.02
N PRO A 161 -11.72 8.90 17.80
CA PRO A 161 -11.54 8.27 16.49
C PRO A 161 -12.81 7.71 15.84
N ASP A 162 -13.82 7.35 16.65
CA ASP A 162 -15.14 6.82 16.24
C ASP A 162 -16.26 7.86 16.25
N SER A 163 -15.93 9.15 16.47
CA SER A 163 -16.91 10.23 16.54
C SER A 163 -17.43 10.66 15.17
N ALA A 164 -18.59 11.35 15.19
CA ALA A 164 -19.16 12.00 14.01
C ALA A 164 -18.21 13.07 13.41
N GLN A 165 -17.48 13.77 14.28
CA GLN A 165 -16.47 14.75 13.88
C GLN A 165 -15.36 14.09 13.08
N THR A 166 -14.82 12.96 13.56
CA THR A 166 -13.76 12.21 12.86
C THR A 166 -14.26 11.60 11.55
N ALA A 167 -15.51 11.13 11.50
CA ALA A 167 -16.12 10.68 10.26
C ALA A 167 -16.26 11.82 9.23
N PHE A 168 -16.66 13.02 9.65
CA PHE A 168 -16.72 14.21 8.79
C PHE A 168 -15.30 14.63 8.32
N LEU A 169 -14.33 14.67 9.23
CA LEU A 169 -12.92 14.92 8.91
C LEU A 169 -12.43 13.97 7.81
N GLY A 170 -12.72 12.67 7.92
CA GLY A 170 -12.34 11.66 6.93
C GLY A 170 -12.94 11.94 5.54
N ARG A 171 -14.22 12.29 5.47
CA ARG A 171 -14.88 12.66 4.20
C ARG A 171 -14.27 13.92 3.59
N LEU A 172 -14.04 14.95 4.41
CA LEU A 172 -13.43 16.19 3.96
C LEU A 172 -11.98 16.01 3.50
N ALA A 173 -11.22 15.14 4.19
CA ALA A 173 -9.88 14.75 3.79
C ALA A 173 -9.89 14.00 2.44
N ARG A 174 -10.86 13.12 2.19
CA ARG A 174 -11.02 12.47 0.87
C ARG A 174 -11.33 13.47 -0.25
N GLN A 175 -12.17 14.46 0.01
CA GLN A 175 -12.43 15.54 -0.94
C GLN A 175 -11.15 16.36 -1.22
N THR A 176 -10.40 16.67 -0.17
CA THR A 176 -9.09 17.34 -0.30
C THR A 176 -8.12 16.51 -1.15
N ALA A 177 -8.05 15.20 -0.96
CA ALA A 177 -7.20 14.32 -1.78
C ALA A 177 -7.59 14.38 -3.26
N ARG A 178 -8.88 14.42 -3.58
CA ARG A 178 -9.37 14.56 -4.97
C ARG A 178 -8.95 15.88 -5.61
N GLU A 179 -9.06 16.98 -4.88
CA GLU A 179 -8.67 18.29 -5.40
C GLU A 179 -7.16 18.43 -5.59
N VAL A 180 -6.37 17.85 -4.67
CA VAL A 180 -4.90 17.98 -4.68
C VAL A 180 -4.24 16.99 -5.63
N ALA A 181 -4.71 15.74 -5.67
CA ALA A 181 -4.07 14.64 -6.39
C ALA A 181 -4.95 14.01 -7.50
N GLY A 182 -6.22 14.42 -7.65
CA GLY A 182 -7.11 13.98 -8.73
C GLY A 182 -7.31 12.47 -8.76
N ASP A 183 -7.71 11.85 -7.67
CA ASP A 183 -7.90 10.40 -7.53
C ASP A 183 -6.65 9.55 -7.90
N ARG A 184 -5.48 10.14 -8.07
CA ARG A 184 -4.25 9.40 -8.32
C ARG A 184 -3.67 8.87 -7.03
N ALA A 185 -3.22 7.61 -7.08
CA ALA A 185 -2.54 6.96 -5.98
C ALA A 185 -1.32 6.19 -6.47
N GLY A 186 -0.36 5.97 -5.58
CA GLY A 186 0.86 5.26 -5.90
C GLY A 186 1.23 4.20 -4.87
N VAL A 187 2.04 3.26 -5.30
CA VAL A 187 2.63 2.24 -4.44
C VAL A 187 4.10 2.57 -4.21
N TRP A 188 4.46 2.57 -2.96
CA TRP A 188 5.82 2.75 -2.46
C TRP A 188 6.43 1.37 -2.21
N ALA A 189 7.31 0.90 -3.10
CA ALA A 189 7.98 -0.37 -2.95
C ALA A 189 9.33 -0.17 -2.24
N ALA A 190 9.40 -0.56 -0.97
CA ALA A 190 10.58 -0.40 -0.13
C ALA A 190 11.42 -1.67 -0.10
N PHE A 191 12.71 -1.54 -0.41
CA PHE A 191 13.70 -2.60 -0.28
C PHE A 191 14.67 -2.27 0.87
N GLY A 192 14.68 -3.13 1.89
CA GLY A 192 15.71 -3.07 2.94
C GLY A 192 17.00 -3.70 2.45
N VAL A 193 18.01 -2.88 2.25
CA VAL A 193 19.28 -3.24 1.61
C VAL A 193 20.16 -4.12 2.49
N ASP A 194 20.15 -3.84 3.80
CA ASP A 194 21.00 -4.51 4.77
C ASP A 194 20.32 -4.69 6.13
N THR A 195 20.76 -5.70 6.86
CA THR A 195 20.58 -5.82 8.30
C THR A 195 21.93 -5.79 8.99
N ALA A 196 22.03 -5.08 10.11
CA ALA A 196 23.20 -5.12 10.97
C ALA A 196 22.79 -4.71 12.39
N PRO A 197 23.46 -5.23 13.44
CA PRO A 197 23.32 -4.67 14.78
C PRO A 197 23.67 -3.19 14.77
N CYS A 198 22.68 -2.33 15.09
CA CYS A 198 22.81 -0.88 15.03
C CYS A 198 23.08 -0.33 16.43
N SER A 199 24.16 0.45 16.58
CA SER A 199 24.54 1.08 17.87
C SER A 199 23.52 2.09 18.37
N MET A 200 22.64 2.60 17.50
CA MET A 200 21.58 3.53 17.87
C MET A 200 20.54 2.92 18.80
N SER A 201 20.29 1.62 18.70
CA SER A 201 19.39 0.88 19.58
C SER A 201 18.07 1.61 19.89
N CYS A 202 17.41 2.12 18.83
CA CYS A 202 16.08 2.72 18.97
C CYS A 202 15.11 1.72 19.60
N ALA A 203 14.31 2.13 20.58
CA ALA A 203 13.50 1.26 21.43
C ALA A 203 12.46 0.39 20.67
N PHE A 204 12.11 0.76 19.44
CA PHE A 204 11.15 0.07 18.57
C PHE A 204 11.80 -0.73 17.45
N CYS A 205 13.14 -0.67 17.28
CA CYS A 205 13.82 -1.19 16.10
C CYS A 205 14.45 -2.55 16.38
N ALA A 206 14.14 -3.55 15.55
CA ALA A 206 14.72 -4.89 15.63
C ALA A 206 16.25 -4.90 15.49
N PHE A 207 16.83 -3.89 14.83
CA PHE A 207 18.28 -3.81 14.56
C PHE A 207 19.10 -3.25 15.74
N GLY A 208 18.44 -2.79 16.80
CA GLY A 208 19.15 -2.27 17.97
C GLY A 208 20.10 -3.29 18.57
N ALA A 209 21.41 -2.97 18.60
CA ALA A 209 22.45 -3.86 19.11
C ALA A 209 22.20 -4.24 20.60
N SER A 210 21.66 -3.32 21.38
CA SER A 210 21.32 -3.53 22.80
C SER A 210 20.21 -4.58 23.00
N TRP A 211 19.37 -4.82 22.00
CA TRP A 211 18.26 -5.77 22.11
C TRP A 211 18.63 -7.18 21.67
N GLY A 212 19.66 -7.36 20.84
CA GLY A 212 20.14 -8.65 20.37
C GLY A 212 19.11 -9.45 19.55
N VAL A 213 18.12 -8.79 18.96
CA VAL A 213 17.11 -9.40 18.08
C VAL A 213 17.74 -9.79 16.76
N VAL A 214 18.48 -8.88 16.14
CA VAL A 214 19.38 -9.14 14.98
C VAL A 214 20.80 -9.18 15.49
N ARG A 215 21.49 -10.30 15.23
CA ARG A 215 22.86 -10.54 15.72
C ARG A 215 23.91 -10.61 14.62
N GLU A 216 23.46 -10.96 13.41
CA GLU A 216 24.32 -11.13 12.25
C GLU A 216 24.00 -10.06 11.21
N SER A 217 25.03 -9.60 10.52
CA SER A 217 24.88 -8.67 9.41
C SER A 217 24.59 -9.46 8.14
N HIS A 218 23.64 -8.97 7.35
CA HIS A 218 23.36 -9.46 6.02
C HIS A 218 23.16 -8.28 5.08
N GLU A 219 23.63 -8.39 3.86
CA GLU A 219 23.41 -7.43 2.79
C GLU A 219 23.02 -8.19 1.53
N TRP A 220 21.91 -7.74 0.92
CA TRP A 220 21.46 -8.30 -0.35
C TRP A 220 22.40 -7.90 -1.49
N ALA A 221 22.65 -8.82 -2.40
CA ALA A 221 23.46 -8.54 -3.58
C ALA A 221 22.81 -7.45 -4.44
N GLN A 222 23.65 -6.60 -5.04
CA GLN A 222 23.15 -5.51 -5.90
C GLN A 222 22.23 -6.03 -7.01
N GLU A 223 22.55 -7.18 -7.59
CA GLU A 223 21.80 -7.83 -8.65
C GLU A 223 20.38 -8.23 -8.20
N GLU A 224 20.23 -8.69 -6.96
CA GLU A 224 18.93 -9.04 -6.38
C GLU A 224 18.08 -7.80 -6.16
N ILE A 225 18.68 -6.72 -5.63
CA ILE A 225 17.99 -5.44 -5.40
C ILE A 225 17.55 -4.81 -6.74
N VAL A 226 18.43 -4.82 -7.75
CA VAL A 226 18.13 -4.31 -9.10
C VAL A 226 17.01 -5.13 -9.76
N ALA A 227 17.05 -6.46 -9.61
CA ALA A 227 15.99 -7.34 -10.13
C ALA A 227 14.64 -7.08 -9.46
N ALA A 228 14.62 -6.91 -8.14
CA ALA A 228 13.42 -6.56 -7.38
C ALA A 228 12.88 -5.18 -7.78
N ALA A 229 13.75 -4.17 -7.91
CA ALA A 229 13.35 -2.82 -8.34
C ALA A 229 12.73 -2.82 -9.75
N ARG A 230 13.33 -3.56 -10.69
CA ARG A 230 12.79 -3.74 -12.05
C ARG A 230 11.41 -4.40 -12.02
N ARG A 231 11.23 -5.45 -11.22
CA ARG A 231 9.95 -6.15 -11.07
C ARG A 231 8.88 -5.20 -10.52
N TYR A 232 9.14 -4.53 -9.40
CA TYR A 232 8.17 -3.60 -8.81
C TYR A 232 7.82 -2.44 -9.74
N ALA A 233 8.79 -1.90 -10.47
CA ALA A 233 8.52 -0.86 -11.46
C ALA A 233 7.63 -1.37 -12.61
N ALA A 234 7.86 -2.61 -13.09
CA ALA A 234 7.02 -3.26 -14.10
C ALA A 234 5.60 -3.56 -13.58
N GLU A 235 5.45 -3.83 -12.29
CA GLU A 235 4.17 -4.00 -11.59
C GLU A 235 3.48 -2.67 -11.26
N GLY A 236 4.09 -1.52 -11.59
CA GLY A 236 3.49 -0.18 -11.46
C GLY A 236 3.77 0.53 -10.15
N ALA A 237 4.88 0.22 -9.46
CA ALA A 237 5.33 1.03 -8.32
C ALA A 237 5.67 2.45 -8.76
N SER A 238 5.21 3.45 -8.00
CA SER A 238 5.50 4.87 -8.24
C SER A 238 6.84 5.29 -7.65
N TRP A 239 7.26 4.64 -6.59
CA TRP A 239 8.54 4.88 -5.90
C TRP A 239 9.22 3.56 -5.56
N ILE A 240 10.54 3.51 -5.80
CA ILE A 240 11.42 2.49 -5.24
C ILE A 240 12.22 3.13 -4.12
N VAL A 241 12.16 2.53 -2.93
CA VAL A 241 12.85 3.03 -1.75
C VAL A 241 13.97 2.09 -1.38
N LEU A 242 15.19 2.60 -1.38
CA LEU A 242 16.35 1.92 -0.80
C LEU A 242 16.45 2.32 0.68
N ARG A 243 16.18 1.37 1.56
CA ARG A 243 16.29 1.56 3.01
C ARG A 243 17.52 0.86 3.54
N THR A 244 18.37 1.58 4.26
CA THR A 244 19.59 1.08 4.85
C THR A 244 19.61 1.22 6.37
N THR A 245 20.53 0.52 7.03
CA THR A 245 20.89 0.84 8.41
C THR A 245 21.57 2.22 8.51
N GLU A 246 21.65 2.79 9.72
CA GLU A 246 22.19 4.15 9.96
C GLU A 246 23.63 4.32 9.48
N HIS A 247 24.44 3.26 9.56
CA HIS A 247 25.87 3.30 9.24
C HIS A 247 26.22 2.66 7.89
N TYR A 248 25.27 2.50 7.00
CA TYR A 248 25.53 1.94 5.68
C TYR A 248 26.48 2.85 4.86
N GLY A 249 27.44 2.23 4.16
CA GLY A 249 28.47 2.97 3.43
C GLY A 249 27.94 3.81 2.28
N ARG A 250 28.24 5.12 2.30
CA ARG A 250 27.75 6.08 1.31
C ARG A 250 28.11 5.71 -0.13
N GLU A 251 29.39 5.41 -0.41
CA GLU A 251 29.83 5.06 -1.76
C GLU A 251 29.11 3.83 -2.31
N ARG A 252 28.81 2.87 -1.43
CA ARG A 252 28.03 1.68 -1.78
C ARG A 252 26.59 2.04 -2.12
N LEU A 253 25.97 2.96 -1.34
CA LEU A 253 24.63 3.45 -1.61
C LEU A 253 24.57 4.21 -2.93
N GLU A 254 25.56 5.04 -3.25
CA GLU A 254 25.65 5.75 -4.53
C GLU A 254 25.79 4.79 -5.72
N ALA A 255 26.63 3.76 -5.60
CA ALA A 255 26.78 2.75 -6.63
C ALA A 255 25.48 1.97 -6.86
N LEU A 256 24.82 1.56 -5.76
CA LEU A 256 23.54 0.88 -5.81
C LEU A 256 22.43 1.77 -6.42
N ALA A 257 22.36 3.04 -6.02
CA ALA A 257 21.40 4.01 -6.55
C ALA A 257 21.54 4.17 -8.07
N LYS A 258 22.78 4.29 -8.58
CA LYS A 258 23.05 4.34 -10.04
C LYS A 258 22.55 3.08 -10.74
N ALA A 259 22.84 1.89 -10.20
CA ALA A 259 22.45 0.62 -10.78
C ALA A 259 20.90 0.46 -10.80
N VAL A 260 20.23 0.83 -9.71
CA VAL A 260 18.77 0.80 -9.63
C VAL A 260 18.14 1.83 -10.56
N ARG A 261 18.63 3.10 -10.57
CA ARG A 261 18.09 4.13 -11.47
C ARG A 261 18.14 3.73 -12.96
N ALA A 262 19.18 3.01 -13.36
CA ALA A 262 19.38 2.57 -14.74
C ALA A 262 18.27 1.61 -15.24
N VAL A 263 17.54 0.95 -14.36
CA VAL A 263 16.48 0.00 -14.71
C VAL A 263 15.06 0.53 -14.47
N LEU A 264 14.92 1.71 -13.85
CA LEU A 264 13.62 2.29 -13.56
C LEU A 264 13.13 3.18 -14.71
N PRO A 265 11.83 3.14 -15.06
CA PRO A 265 11.25 4.11 -15.99
C PRO A 265 11.26 5.52 -15.39
N PRO A 266 11.15 6.58 -16.22
CA PRO A 266 11.07 7.98 -15.75
C PRO A 266 9.91 8.24 -14.76
N SER A 267 8.81 7.51 -14.90
CA SER A 267 7.62 7.59 -14.04
C SER A 267 7.77 6.94 -12.66
N CYS A 268 8.89 6.26 -12.39
CA CYS A 268 9.16 5.65 -11.09
C CYS A 268 10.34 6.35 -10.42
N ALA A 269 10.09 7.04 -9.32
CA ALA A 269 11.12 7.80 -8.62
C ALA A 269 11.94 6.88 -7.69
N LEU A 270 13.23 7.22 -7.54
CA LEU A 270 14.12 6.55 -6.60
C LEU A 270 14.25 7.37 -5.32
N VAL A 271 14.02 6.73 -4.20
CA VAL A 271 14.04 7.31 -2.85
C VAL A 271 15.13 6.64 -2.02
N ALA A 272 15.86 7.40 -1.22
CA ALA A 272 16.80 6.86 -0.23
C ALA A 272 16.29 7.11 1.19
N ASN A 273 16.27 6.05 2.00
CA ASN A 273 16.02 6.10 3.44
C ASN A 273 17.26 5.56 4.17
N THR A 274 18.09 6.44 4.65
CA THR A 274 19.42 6.16 5.17
C THR A 274 19.74 7.06 6.37
N GLY A 275 20.92 6.90 6.96
CA GLY A 275 21.42 7.75 8.04
C GLY A 275 21.52 9.25 7.68
N GLN A 276 21.83 10.07 8.68
CA GLN A 276 21.98 11.53 8.50
C GLN A 276 23.16 11.85 7.58
N MET A 277 22.95 12.85 6.73
CA MET A 277 23.94 13.28 5.73
C MET A 277 24.15 14.79 5.73
N THR A 278 25.30 15.20 5.23
CA THR A 278 25.60 16.59 4.86
C THR A 278 24.90 16.96 3.55
N VAL A 279 24.78 18.24 3.27
CA VAL A 279 24.20 18.78 2.02
C VAL A 279 24.93 18.22 0.78
N GLU A 280 26.27 18.14 0.83
CA GLU A 280 27.03 17.63 -0.32
C GLU A 280 26.86 16.13 -0.54
N GLU A 281 26.72 15.35 0.51
CA GLU A 281 26.43 13.91 0.43
C GLU A 281 25.02 13.67 -0.18
N ILE A 282 24.03 14.47 0.21
CA ILE A 282 22.68 14.40 -0.38
C ILE A 282 22.73 14.78 -1.87
N ARG A 283 23.46 15.83 -2.24
CA ARG A 283 23.67 16.20 -3.65
C ARG A 283 24.36 15.10 -4.45
N SER A 284 25.30 14.38 -3.83
CA SER A 284 25.97 13.25 -4.47
C SER A 284 24.99 12.10 -4.76
N LEU A 285 24.10 11.78 -3.83
CA LEU A 285 22.99 10.85 -4.08
C LEU A 285 22.06 11.32 -5.20
N GLY A 286 21.79 12.63 -5.29
CA GLY A 286 21.03 13.21 -6.40
C GLY A 286 21.70 12.97 -7.76
N ARG A 287 23.03 13.16 -7.84
CA ARG A 287 23.80 12.81 -9.04
C ARG A 287 23.81 11.31 -9.35
N ALA A 288 23.63 10.47 -8.33
CA ALA A 288 23.48 9.02 -8.48
C ALA A 288 22.08 8.58 -8.92
N GLY A 289 21.11 9.54 -9.01
CA GLY A 289 19.77 9.30 -9.51
C GLY A 289 18.69 9.20 -8.44
N VAL A 290 19.00 9.46 -7.16
CA VAL A 290 18.02 9.63 -6.09
C VAL A 290 17.28 10.95 -6.31
N GLN A 291 15.95 10.93 -6.21
CA GLN A 291 15.09 12.08 -6.45
C GLN A 291 14.46 12.61 -5.15
N MET A 292 14.35 11.75 -4.14
CA MET A 292 13.71 12.07 -2.86
C MET A 292 14.48 11.41 -1.71
N MET A 293 14.57 12.11 -0.59
CA MET A 293 15.07 11.54 0.67
C MET A 293 13.90 11.24 1.60
N TYR A 294 13.87 10.05 2.16
CA TYR A 294 12.97 9.73 3.26
C TYR A 294 13.71 9.90 4.58
N HIS A 295 13.35 10.92 5.32
CA HIS A 295 13.92 11.21 6.64
C HIS A 295 12.86 11.80 7.54
N ALA A 296 12.84 11.43 8.82
CA ALA A 296 11.80 11.85 9.76
C ALA A 296 12.40 12.33 11.09
N LEU A 297 11.81 13.40 11.64
CA LEU A 297 11.76 13.61 13.08
C LEU A 297 10.75 12.59 13.63
N ARG A 298 11.18 11.69 14.49
CA ARG A 298 10.32 10.61 14.97
C ARG A 298 9.54 11.02 16.22
N LEU A 299 8.41 10.38 16.41
CA LEU A 299 7.74 10.38 17.71
C LEU A 299 8.70 9.75 18.76
N GLY A 300 8.83 10.36 19.91
CA GLY A 300 9.77 9.91 20.93
C GLY A 300 11.24 10.20 20.61
N GLU A 301 11.56 11.07 19.65
CA GLU A 301 12.97 11.41 19.36
C GLU A 301 13.67 11.97 20.59
N GLY A 302 14.84 11.43 20.93
CA GLY A 302 15.59 11.74 22.15
C GLY A 302 15.16 10.98 23.39
N ARG A 303 13.96 10.36 23.39
CA ARG A 303 13.46 9.45 24.44
C ARG A 303 13.61 7.99 24.02
N ASP A 304 13.07 7.66 22.87
CA ASP A 304 12.99 6.31 22.30
C ASP A 304 14.10 6.04 21.29
N THR A 305 14.84 7.06 20.96
CA THR A 305 16.02 7.05 20.10
C THR A 305 17.15 7.86 20.75
N PRO A 306 18.43 7.62 20.44
CA PRO A 306 19.54 8.40 20.94
C PRO A 306 19.78 9.70 20.17
N PHE A 307 18.94 10.03 19.20
CA PHE A 307 19.15 11.20 18.35
C PHE A 307 18.61 12.46 19.00
N ASP A 308 19.37 13.58 18.85
CA ASP A 308 18.90 14.90 19.26
C ASP A 308 17.81 15.41 18.30
N PRO A 309 16.62 15.75 18.80
CA PRO A 309 15.55 16.33 17.96
C PRO A 309 15.98 17.58 17.18
N ALA A 310 16.88 18.41 17.72
CA ALA A 310 17.38 19.60 17.03
C ALA A 310 18.26 19.23 15.82
N GLU A 311 19.11 18.23 15.97
CA GLU A 311 19.91 17.70 14.85
C GLU A 311 19.03 17.06 13.78
N ARG A 312 17.96 16.32 14.16
CA ARG A 312 16.98 15.78 13.21
C ARG A 312 16.30 16.89 12.40
N ARG A 313 15.85 17.96 13.07
CA ARG A 313 15.28 19.13 12.36
C ARG A 313 16.30 19.77 11.42
N GLN A 314 17.57 19.80 11.81
CA GLN A 314 18.64 20.30 10.92
C GLN A 314 18.86 19.37 9.72
N ALA A 315 18.79 18.03 9.91
CA ALA A 315 18.88 17.09 8.81
C ALA A 315 17.76 17.28 7.78
N LEU A 316 16.51 17.54 8.23
CA LEU A 316 15.40 17.88 7.33
C LEU A 316 15.70 19.15 6.51
N ARG A 317 16.23 20.21 7.13
CA ARG A 317 16.61 21.44 6.40
C ARG A 317 17.69 21.19 5.35
N ARG A 318 18.71 20.38 5.67
CA ARG A 318 19.79 20.02 4.72
C ARG A 318 19.26 19.35 3.44
N ILE A 319 18.17 18.57 3.54
CA ILE A 319 17.53 17.94 2.37
C ILE A 319 16.98 19.02 1.43
N GLY A 320 16.26 20.02 1.95
CA GLY A 320 15.79 21.16 1.19
C GLY A 320 16.92 22.03 0.61
N GLU A 321 17.98 22.31 1.40
CA GLU A 321 19.19 23.04 0.96
C GLU A 321 19.94 22.29 -0.16
N ALA A 322 19.86 20.96 -0.19
CA ALA A 322 20.42 20.17 -1.27
C ALA A 322 19.56 20.19 -2.55
N GLY A 323 18.34 20.74 -2.49
CA GLY A 323 17.39 20.74 -3.60
C GLY A 323 16.68 19.42 -3.82
N MET A 324 16.63 18.56 -2.80
CA MET A 324 15.98 17.24 -2.86
C MET A 324 14.57 17.31 -2.30
N GLU A 325 13.67 16.50 -2.86
CA GLU A 325 12.35 16.28 -2.28
C GLU A 325 12.45 15.49 -0.97
N LEU A 326 11.51 15.75 -0.07
CA LEU A 326 11.42 15.12 1.23
C LEU A 326 10.17 14.24 1.33
N ALA A 327 10.34 13.01 1.81
CA ALA A 327 9.28 12.21 2.41
C ALA A 327 9.48 12.17 3.93
N HIS A 328 8.42 12.40 4.67
CA HIS A 328 8.44 12.42 6.14
C HIS A 328 7.13 11.86 6.69
N LEU A 329 7.20 10.86 7.55
CA LEU A 329 6.03 10.27 8.18
C LEU A 329 6.00 10.62 9.68
N VAL A 330 4.79 10.73 10.23
CA VAL A 330 4.53 10.74 11.68
C VAL A 330 4.70 9.29 12.16
N GLU A 331 5.87 8.99 12.72
CA GLU A 331 6.30 7.62 13.02
C GLU A 331 7.30 7.55 14.19
N PRO A 332 7.38 6.39 14.85
CA PRO A 332 6.45 5.25 14.84
C PRO A 332 5.30 5.50 15.82
N LEU A 333 4.07 5.55 15.34
CA LEU A 333 2.90 5.89 16.16
C LEU A 333 2.48 4.70 17.04
N GLY A 334 2.48 4.91 18.36
CA GLY A 334 1.89 4.03 19.38
C GLY A 334 0.83 4.76 20.21
N PRO A 335 0.02 4.07 21.01
CA PRO A 335 -1.03 4.68 21.83
C PRO A 335 -0.50 5.61 22.93
N GLU A 336 0.78 5.52 23.28
CA GLU A 336 1.45 6.35 24.28
C GLU A 336 1.77 7.77 23.80
N HIS A 337 1.71 8.03 22.50
CA HIS A 337 2.05 9.35 21.96
C HIS A 337 0.88 10.32 22.07
N ALA A 338 1.15 11.46 22.73
CA ALA A 338 0.17 12.54 22.90
C ALA A 338 -0.10 13.29 21.59
N ASP A 339 -1.27 13.95 21.53
CA ASP A 339 -1.65 14.78 20.39
C ASP A 339 -0.66 15.90 20.11
N GLU A 340 -0.06 16.45 21.14
CA GLU A 340 0.97 17.50 21.06
C GLU A 340 2.21 17.00 20.32
N GLU A 341 2.65 15.79 20.62
CA GLU A 341 3.82 15.19 19.98
C GLU A 341 3.54 14.88 18.50
N ILE A 342 2.35 14.35 18.20
CA ILE A 342 1.89 14.08 16.83
C ILE A 342 1.83 15.40 16.03
N ALA A 343 1.25 16.46 16.62
CA ALA A 343 1.14 17.77 16.01
C ALA A 343 2.52 18.38 15.71
N ASP A 344 3.46 18.30 16.66
CA ASP A 344 4.80 18.88 16.50
C ASP A 344 5.63 18.17 15.43
N VAL A 345 5.46 16.84 15.30
CA VAL A 345 6.11 16.04 14.25
C VAL A 345 5.49 16.35 12.87
N LEU A 346 4.14 16.46 12.79
CA LEU A 346 3.46 16.83 11.55
C LEU A 346 3.88 18.24 11.08
N LEU A 347 3.90 19.22 11.99
CA LEU A 347 4.30 20.59 11.66
C LEU A 347 5.74 20.64 11.15
N ALA A 348 6.65 19.90 11.79
CA ALA A 348 8.04 19.81 11.33
C ALA A 348 8.15 19.25 9.90
N ALA A 349 7.31 18.27 9.54
CA ALA A 349 7.25 17.72 8.19
C ALA A 349 6.79 18.77 7.16
N LEU A 350 5.71 19.48 7.48
CA LEU A 350 5.12 20.49 6.59
C LEU A 350 6.02 21.71 6.44
N GLU A 351 6.64 22.19 7.52
CA GLU A 351 7.62 23.28 7.52
C GLU A 351 8.87 22.93 6.69
N ALA A 352 9.30 21.67 6.72
CA ALA A 352 10.39 21.18 5.89
C ALA A 352 9.99 20.93 4.42
N GLY A 353 8.73 21.13 4.05
CA GLY A 353 8.24 21.02 2.68
C GLY A 353 8.07 19.58 2.17
N ALA A 354 7.74 18.64 3.06
CA ALA A 354 7.57 17.23 2.69
C ALA A 354 6.50 17.05 1.61
N LYS A 355 6.89 16.45 0.49
CA LYS A 355 5.99 16.13 -0.65
C LYS A 355 5.21 14.83 -0.44
N VAL A 356 5.81 13.90 0.28
CA VAL A 356 5.13 12.72 0.82
C VAL A 356 5.10 12.87 2.33
N CYS A 357 3.92 12.99 2.89
CA CYS A 357 3.69 12.92 4.33
C CYS A 357 2.91 11.64 4.65
N GLY A 358 2.66 11.37 5.93
CA GLY A 358 1.84 10.20 6.26
C GLY A 358 2.03 9.76 7.69
N VAL A 359 1.48 8.61 8.00
CA VAL A 359 1.57 8.01 9.33
C VAL A 359 1.98 6.54 9.23
N MET A 360 2.86 6.12 10.15
CA MET A 360 3.24 4.72 10.28
C MET A 360 3.06 4.27 11.72
N ALA A 361 2.27 3.20 11.90
CA ALA A 361 2.11 2.57 13.20
C ALA A 361 3.42 1.92 13.66
N ARG A 362 3.67 1.97 14.97
CA ARG A 362 4.75 1.19 15.58
C ARG A 362 4.42 -0.30 15.53
N SER A 363 5.40 -1.08 15.09
CA SER A 363 5.34 -2.54 15.25
C SER A 363 6.00 -2.94 16.56
N ASN A 364 5.33 -3.78 17.34
CA ASN A 364 5.82 -4.24 18.63
C ASN A 364 6.67 -5.49 18.42
N VAL A 365 7.97 -5.29 18.14
CA VAL A 365 8.90 -6.39 17.84
C VAL A 365 9.31 -7.09 19.14
N PRO A 366 9.02 -8.40 19.32
CA PRO A 366 9.44 -9.14 20.48
C PRO A 366 10.96 -9.07 20.71
N GLY A 367 11.37 -8.79 21.93
CA GLY A 367 12.78 -8.62 22.31
C GLY A 367 13.28 -7.16 22.29
N THR A 368 12.47 -6.22 21.80
CA THR A 368 12.72 -4.78 21.95
C THR A 368 11.97 -4.23 23.18
N PRO A 369 12.30 -3.02 23.69
CA PRO A 369 11.57 -2.40 24.81
C PRO A 369 10.05 -2.30 24.59
N TYR A 370 9.60 -2.09 23.35
CA TYR A 370 8.18 -2.02 22.99
C TYR A 370 7.58 -3.36 22.56
N GLY A 371 8.31 -4.48 22.70
CA GLY A 371 7.86 -5.80 22.24
C GLY A 371 6.55 -6.31 22.85
N GLY A 372 6.22 -5.85 24.06
CA GLY A 372 4.97 -6.18 24.76
C GLY A 372 3.97 -5.03 24.88
N ALA A 373 4.21 -3.90 24.19
CA ALA A 373 3.33 -2.74 24.26
C ALA A 373 2.05 -2.93 23.45
N GLU A 374 1.04 -2.10 23.72
CA GLU A 374 -0.18 -2.06 22.91
C GLU A 374 0.08 -1.45 21.53
N SER A 375 -0.72 -1.84 20.53
CA SER A 375 -0.70 -1.26 19.20
C SER A 375 -1.72 -0.13 19.07
N VAL A 376 -1.43 0.88 18.28
CA VAL A 376 -2.40 1.90 17.92
C VAL A 376 -3.55 1.28 17.11
N SER A 377 -4.79 1.74 17.35
CA SER A 377 -5.95 1.24 16.62
C SER A 377 -5.97 1.74 15.15
N ASP A 378 -6.57 0.94 14.27
CA ASP A 378 -6.77 1.33 12.87
C ASP A 378 -7.57 2.64 12.73
N ALA A 379 -8.56 2.84 13.61
CA ALA A 379 -9.36 4.07 13.63
C ALA A 379 -8.53 5.30 13.98
N ARG A 380 -7.61 5.18 14.95
CA ARG A 380 -6.68 6.27 15.29
C ARG A 380 -5.68 6.53 14.17
N LEU A 381 -5.15 5.48 13.57
CA LEU A 381 -4.23 5.60 12.43
C LEU A 381 -4.90 6.29 11.25
N ALA A 382 -6.16 5.95 10.96
CA ALA A 382 -6.96 6.58 9.92
C ALA A 382 -7.26 8.05 10.23
N GLN A 383 -7.57 8.38 11.48
CA GLN A 383 -7.77 9.76 11.94
C GLN A 383 -6.52 10.61 11.70
N VAL A 384 -5.35 10.14 12.15
CA VAL A 384 -4.09 10.87 11.95
C VAL A 384 -3.79 11.05 10.47
N ALA A 385 -4.01 10.04 9.63
CA ALA A 385 -3.87 10.16 8.17
C ALA A 385 -4.80 11.23 7.58
N ALA A 386 -6.06 11.30 8.05
CA ALA A 386 -7.03 12.31 7.63
C ALA A 386 -6.62 13.73 8.08
N VAL A 387 -6.11 13.89 9.30
CA VAL A 387 -5.55 15.16 9.79
C VAL A 387 -4.38 15.62 8.91
N ILE A 388 -3.44 14.71 8.61
CA ILE A 388 -2.31 15.00 7.72
C ILE A 388 -2.80 15.45 6.34
N ARG A 389 -3.78 14.75 5.77
CA ARG A 389 -4.35 15.10 4.46
C ARG A 389 -5.02 16.48 4.48
N LEU A 390 -5.84 16.76 5.48
CA LEU A 390 -6.56 18.02 5.58
C LEU A 390 -5.60 19.19 5.79
N CYS A 391 -4.64 19.04 6.69
CA CYS A 391 -3.65 20.08 7.05
C CYS A 391 -2.57 20.28 5.98
N GLY A 392 -2.17 19.20 5.30
CA GLY A 392 -1.11 19.26 4.28
C GLY A 392 -1.57 19.94 2.99
N GLY A 393 -2.84 19.75 2.61
CA GLY A 393 -3.42 20.37 1.41
C GLY A 393 -2.54 20.24 0.18
N VAL A 394 -2.31 21.35 -0.53
CA VAL A 394 -1.47 21.40 -1.74
C VAL A 394 0.02 21.25 -1.47
N ASN A 395 0.47 21.45 -0.23
CA ASN A 395 1.88 21.36 0.13
C ASN A 395 2.38 19.91 0.13
N THR A 396 1.48 18.94 0.46
CA THR A 396 1.82 17.52 0.55
C THR A 396 0.81 16.68 -0.26
N PRO A 397 1.00 16.55 -1.57
CA PRO A 397 0.05 15.87 -2.46
C PRO A 397 -0.07 14.37 -2.18
N HIS A 398 0.91 13.78 -1.52
CA HIS A 398 0.96 12.35 -1.24
C HIS A 398 0.89 12.08 0.25
N VAL A 399 -0.13 11.31 0.68
CA VAL A 399 -0.28 10.89 2.08
C VAL A 399 -0.20 9.37 2.16
N CYS A 400 0.82 8.91 2.88
CA CYS A 400 1.12 7.50 3.09
C CYS A 400 0.46 6.98 4.37
N VAL A 401 -0.01 5.75 4.35
CA VAL A 401 -0.41 5.00 5.55
C VAL A 401 0.29 3.65 5.60
N HIS A 402 0.89 3.32 6.73
CA HIS A 402 1.53 2.04 6.97
C HIS A 402 1.30 1.55 8.42
N PRO A 403 0.83 0.31 8.65
CA PRO A 403 0.34 -0.66 7.64
C PRO A 403 -0.85 -0.13 6.84
N PRO A 404 -1.20 -0.77 5.72
CA PRO A 404 -2.29 -0.33 4.87
C PRO A 404 -3.64 -0.53 5.58
N VAL A 405 -4.23 0.55 6.08
CA VAL A 405 -5.55 0.58 6.72
C VAL A 405 -6.59 1.08 5.72
N SER A 406 -7.59 0.24 5.44
CA SER A 406 -8.64 0.50 4.45
C SER A 406 -9.37 1.83 4.71
N GLN A 407 -9.68 2.15 5.98
CA GLN A 407 -10.34 3.40 6.36
C GLN A 407 -9.47 4.63 6.08
N ALA A 408 -8.16 4.56 6.32
CA ALA A 408 -7.24 5.66 6.01
C ALA A 408 -7.20 5.94 4.49
N VAL A 409 -7.20 4.88 3.67
CA VAL A 409 -7.28 5.00 2.20
C VAL A 409 -8.62 5.62 1.77
N ALA A 410 -9.74 5.18 2.37
CA ALA A 410 -11.05 5.80 2.16
C ALA A 410 -11.07 7.29 2.53
N TRP A 411 -10.27 7.70 3.50
CA TRP A 411 -10.17 9.07 4.03
C TRP A 411 -9.03 9.89 3.42
N GLY A 412 -8.47 9.48 2.30
CA GLY A 412 -7.59 10.33 1.51
C GLY A 412 -6.10 10.00 1.58
N ALA A 413 -5.68 8.92 2.28
CA ALA A 413 -4.35 8.36 2.06
C ALA A 413 -4.30 7.76 0.66
N ASN A 414 -3.32 8.19 -0.14
CA ASN A 414 -3.17 7.78 -1.54
C ASN A 414 -1.81 7.11 -1.83
N VAL A 415 -1.06 6.77 -0.78
CA VAL A 415 0.18 6.01 -0.87
C VAL A 415 0.12 4.85 0.11
N VAL A 416 0.38 3.65 -0.39
CA VAL A 416 0.53 2.42 0.42
C VAL A 416 1.89 1.78 0.16
N VAL A 417 2.38 1.01 1.13
CA VAL A 417 3.75 0.49 1.11
C VAL A 417 3.75 -1.02 0.93
N VAL A 418 4.58 -1.50 0.01
CA VAL A 418 4.98 -2.89 -0.13
C VAL A 418 6.45 -2.98 0.26
N GLU A 419 6.82 -3.97 1.07
CA GLU A 419 8.18 -4.09 1.60
C GLU A 419 8.80 -5.44 1.28
N THR A 420 10.11 -5.43 1.06
CA THR A 420 10.93 -6.63 0.90
C THR A 420 12.34 -6.40 1.46
N GLY A 421 13.14 -7.45 1.56
CA GLY A 421 14.48 -7.38 2.14
C GLY A 421 14.44 -7.18 3.66
N ALA A 422 15.37 -6.40 4.20
CA ALA A 422 15.47 -6.11 5.61
C ALA A 422 14.34 -5.21 6.12
N ILE A 423 13.68 -5.58 7.21
CA ILE A 423 12.61 -4.79 7.81
C ILE A 423 12.93 -4.51 9.29
N PRO A 424 13.18 -3.24 9.66
CA PRO A 424 13.50 -2.87 11.05
C PRO A 424 12.40 -3.21 12.06
N ARG A 425 11.18 -3.40 11.58
CA ARG A 425 9.99 -3.76 12.36
C ARG A 425 9.77 -5.26 12.49
N ASP A 426 10.71 -6.06 11.98
CA ASP A 426 10.69 -7.51 12.09
C ASP A 426 12.08 -8.06 12.36
N LYS A 427 12.14 -9.23 12.99
CA LYS A 427 13.36 -9.99 13.19
C LYS A 427 13.70 -10.95 12.05
N LYS A 428 12.79 -11.10 11.08
CA LYS A 428 12.95 -11.99 9.93
C LYS A 428 13.14 -11.17 8.67
N GLU A 429 13.95 -11.69 7.78
CA GLU A 429 14.05 -11.19 6.42
C GLU A 429 12.70 -11.32 5.72
N ALA A 430 12.29 -10.29 4.99
CA ALA A 430 11.08 -10.35 4.22
C ALA A 430 11.32 -11.11 2.93
N ALA A 431 10.42 -12.02 2.60
CA ALA A 431 10.29 -12.56 1.26
C ALA A 431 9.81 -11.47 0.27
N ALA A 432 9.82 -11.78 -1.04
CA ALA A 432 9.43 -10.84 -2.09
C ALA A 432 8.03 -10.22 -1.88
N ASP A 433 7.09 -11.00 -1.34
CA ASP A 433 5.73 -10.55 -0.99
C ASP A 433 5.61 -10.52 0.52
N TRP A 434 6.10 -9.44 1.10
CA TRP A 434 6.19 -9.31 2.55
C TRP A 434 4.86 -9.58 3.24
N ARG A 435 4.84 -10.62 4.07
CA ARG A 435 3.71 -11.02 4.93
C ARG A 435 2.36 -11.07 4.21
N GLY A 436 2.37 -11.35 2.92
CA GLY A 436 1.17 -11.49 2.12
C GLY A 436 0.52 -10.19 1.65
N PHE A 437 1.17 -9.02 1.79
CA PHE A 437 0.72 -7.78 1.16
C PHE A 437 1.58 -7.48 -0.07
N SER A 438 1.07 -7.87 -1.21
CA SER A 438 1.73 -7.78 -2.52
C SER A 438 1.39 -6.48 -3.26
N MET A 439 2.03 -6.26 -4.42
CA MET A 439 1.67 -5.18 -5.35
C MET A 439 0.22 -5.27 -5.83
N ASP A 440 -0.30 -6.48 -6.02
CA ASP A 440 -1.70 -6.71 -6.41
C ASP A 440 -2.66 -6.35 -5.28
N ASP A 441 -2.32 -6.68 -4.02
CA ASP A 441 -3.11 -6.29 -2.84
C ASP A 441 -3.14 -4.76 -2.67
N ALA A 442 -1.98 -4.11 -2.85
CA ALA A 442 -1.86 -2.65 -2.79
C ALA A 442 -2.75 -1.98 -3.86
N ARG A 443 -2.67 -2.47 -5.09
CA ARG A 443 -3.49 -1.99 -6.20
C ARG A 443 -4.98 -2.23 -5.94
N ALA A 444 -5.36 -3.42 -5.51
CA ALA A 444 -6.74 -3.77 -5.21
C ALA A 444 -7.33 -2.89 -4.10
N LEU A 445 -6.54 -2.60 -3.06
CA LEU A 445 -6.94 -1.70 -1.97
C LEU A 445 -7.21 -0.29 -2.49
N LEU A 446 -6.29 0.28 -3.26
CA LEU A 446 -6.43 1.64 -3.81
C LEU A 446 -7.61 1.75 -4.78
N LEU A 447 -7.75 0.80 -5.70
CA LEU A 447 -8.88 0.76 -6.67
C LEU A 447 -10.23 0.64 -5.97
N ARG A 448 -10.35 -0.16 -4.90
CA ARG A 448 -11.57 -0.31 -4.09
C ARG A 448 -12.07 1.03 -3.54
N HIS A 449 -11.16 1.95 -3.25
CA HIS A 449 -11.48 3.29 -2.74
C HIS A 449 -11.51 4.35 -3.84
N GLY A 450 -11.63 3.94 -5.12
CA GLY A 450 -11.83 4.84 -6.25
C GLY A 450 -10.59 5.60 -6.69
N TYR A 451 -9.40 5.11 -6.35
CA TYR A 451 -8.15 5.66 -6.88
C TYR A 451 -7.76 5.02 -8.21
N VAL A 452 -7.05 5.79 -9.02
CA VAL A 452 -6.37 5.32 -10.23
C VAL A 452 -4.90 5.08 -9.87
N VAL A 453 -4.43 3.85 -10.04
CA VAL A 453 -3.06 3.46 -9.72
C VAL A 453 -2.22 3.46 -11.00
N GLY A 454 -1.14 4.25 -10.99
CA GLY A 454 -0.18 4.31 -12.09
C GLY A 454 0.19 5.73 -12.49
N GLY A 455 1.50 6.02 -12.57
CA GLY A 455 2.08 7.28 -12.99
C GLY A 455 1.95 8.38 -11.92
N ALA A 456 2.98 8.56 -11.11
CA ALA A 456 3.15 9.77 -10.31
C ALA A 456 3.41 10.99 -11.19
#